data_05f6638256a8221a1d45eedb2f60e149
#
_entry.id   05f6638256a8221a1d45eedb2f60e149
#
_cell.length_a   1.000
_cell.length_b   1.000
_cell.length_c   1.000
_cell.angle_alpha   90.00
_cell.angle_beta   90.00
_cell.angle_gamma   90.00
#
_symmetry.space_group_name_H-M   'P 1'
#
loop_
_entity.id
_entity.type
_entity.pdbx_description
1 polymer ?
#
loop_
_entity_poly.entity_id
_entity_poly.type
_entity_poly.pdbx_seq_one_letter_code
_entity_poly.pdbx_strand_id
1 'polypeptide(L)'
;MLITGSSLPSSRAAIELVRGDPQRFRCTAGIHPHHAAELDEPALAELAALAATSEVVAVGECGLDYFRNLSPRPAQLIAFGRQLDLAVQLRKPVFLHQRDAHDDFLRILREYGSRLVGGVAHCFTAGAAEARAYLDLGLYIGITGWISDERRGLHLREVVRTIPAERLLIETDGPYLLPRDLQPKPQSRRNEPMYLPHVLRAVAAARGESPQELASLTTRNAHALFGWPAPAARG
;
A
#
# COMPACT_ATOMS: atom_id res chain seq x y z
N MET A 1 0.07 12.97 -1.65
CA MET A 1 -0.62 11.72 -2.06
C MET A 1 0.41 10.78 -2.65
N LEU A 2 0.35 9.48 -2.35
CA LEU A 2 1.18 8.46 -2.97
C LEU A 2 0.44 7.86 -4.18
N ILE A 3 1.09 7.85 -5.33
CA ILE A 3 0.55 7.29 -6.59
C ILE A 3 1.22 5.94 -6.80
N THR A 4 0.43 4.88 -6.97
CA THR A 4 0.96 3.52 -7.03
C THR A 4 1.34 3.13 -8.45
N GLY A 5 2.60 2.72 -8.67
CA GLY A 5 3.05 2.01 -9.85
C GLY A 5 2.88 0.51 -9.68
N SER A 6 2.16 -0.14 -10.58
CA SER A 6 1.85 -1.59 -10.53
C SER A 6 2.35 -2.37 -11.76
N SER A 7 3.00 -1.66 -12.69
CA SER A 7 3.66 -2.17 -13.90
C SER A 7 4.67 -1.14 -14.39
N LEU A 8 5.55 -1.47 -15.33
CA LEU A 8 6.49 -0.49 -15.91
C LEU A 8 5.76 0.72 -16.53
N PRO A 9 4.72 0.54 -17.36
CA PRO A 9 3.97 1.68 -17.90
C PRO A 9 3.34 2.55 -16.82
N SER A 10 2.70 1.95 -15.79
CA SER A 10 2.05 2.73 -14.73
C SER A 10 3.10 3.42 -13.82
N SER A 11 4.25 2.81 -13.58
CA SER A 11 5.34 3.42 -12.82
C SER A 11 5.93 4.63 -13.53
N ARG A 12 6.12 4.55 -14.87
CA ARG A 12 6.52 5.72 -15.67
C ARG A 12 5.49 6.84 -15.60
N ALA A 13 4.21 6.51 -15.80
CA ALA A 13 3.14 7.49 -15.73
C ALA A 13 3.03 8.15 -14.35
N ALA A 14 3.22 7.39 -13.28
CA ALA A 14 3.22 7.90 -11.91
C ALA A 14 4.38 8.89 -11.68
N ILE A 15 5.58 8.60 -12.18
CA ILE A 15 6.74 9.50 -12.11
C ILE A 15 6.45 10.81 -12.84
N GLU A 16 5.87 10.78 -14.04
CA GLU A 16 5.52 12.00 -14.78
C GLU A 16 4.46 12.84 -14.04
N LEU A 17 3.48 12.20 -13.40
CA LEU A 17 2.52 12.93 -12.54
C LEU A 17 3.20 13.60 -11.36
N VAL A 18 4.16 12.93 -10.71
CA VAL A 18 4.93 13.52 -9.60
C VAL A 18 5.75 14.71 -10.08
N ARG A 19 6.39 14.62 -11.25
CA ARG A 19 7.16 15.73 -11.85
C ARG A 19 6.30 16.96 -12.10
N GLY A 20 5.02 16.77 -12.44
CA GLY A 20 4.06 17.86 -12.62
C GLY A 20 3.71 18.60 -11.33
N ASP A 21 3.73 17.93 -10.17
CA ASP A 21 3.48 18.56 -8.85
C ASP A 21 4.21 17.80 -7.73
N PRO A 22 5.53 17.99 -7.59
CA PRO A 22 6.35 17.26 -6.62
C PRO A 22 6.11 17.70 -5.16
N GLN A 23 5.36 18.76 -4.92
CA GLN A 23 4.98 19.15 -3.57
C GLN A 23 3.83 18.29 -3.04
N ARG A 24 2.92 17.87 -3.92
CA ARG A 24 1.69 17.14 -3.55
C ARG A 24 1.80 15.65 -3.75
N PHE A 25 2.67 15.18 -4.66
CA PHE A 25 2.74 13.80 -5.07
C PHE A 25 4.10 13.16 -4.80
N ARG A 26 4.08 11.88 -4.52
CA ARG A 26 5.16 10.90 -4.60
C ARG A 26 4.59 9.64 -5.23
N CYS A 27 5.45 8.74 -5.67
CA CYS A 27 4.97 7.49 -6.25
C CYS A 27 5.77 6.29 -5.77
N THR A 28 5.25 5.12 -6.09
CA THR A 28 5.94 3.84 -6.02
C THR A 28 6.30 3.38 -7.43
N ALA A 29 7.23 2.45 -7.55
CA ALA A 29 7.52 1.74 -8.79
C ALA A 29 7.62 0.24 -8.48
N GLY A 30 6.83 -0.57 -9.20
CA GLY A 30 6.74 -2.00 -8.95
C GLY A 30 6.02 -2.76 -10.06
N ILE A 31 6.04 -4.08 -9.91
CA ILE A 31 5.32 -5.04 -10.75
C ILE A 31 4.38 -5.81 -9.84
N HIS A 32 3.08 -5.52 -9.97
CA HIS A 32 2.02 -6.20 -9.26
C HIS A 32 2.01 -7.71 -9.56
N PRO A 33 1.63 -8.58 -8.62
CA PRO A 33 1.59 -10.03 -8.85
C PRO A 33 0.78 -10.46 -10.08
N HIS A 34 -0.16 -9.66 -10.55
CA HIS A 34 -0.89 -9.93 -11.80
C HIS A 34 0.00 -9.89 -13.04
N HIS A 35 1.08 -9.12 -13.02
CA HIS A 35 2.06 -8.93 -14.09
C HIS A 35 3.40 -9.62 -13.80
N ALA A 36 3.48 -10.44 -12.77
CA ALA A 36 4.74 -11.06 -12.32
C ALA A 36 5.46 -11.85 -13.40
N ALA A 37 4.73 -12.48 -14.34
CA ALA A 37 5.30 -13.20 -15.46
C ALA A 37 6.02 -12.31 -16.49
N GLU A 38 5.79 -10.99 -16.44
CA GLU A 38 6.41 -9.99 -17.32
C GLU A 38 7.78 -9.50 -16.79
N LEU A 39 8.15 -9.88 -15.56
CA LEU A 39 9.40 -9.43 -14.92
C LEU A 39 10.59 -10.29 -15.36
N ASP A 40 11.05 -10.11 -16.59
CA ASP A 40 12.31 -10.62 -17.10
C ASP A 40 13.52 -9.73 -16.72
N GLU A 41 14.73 -10.06 -17.16
CA GLU A 41 15.92 -9.28 -16.82
C GLU A 41 15.90 -7.84 -17.36
N PRO A 42 15.48 -7.58 -18.63
CA PRO A 42 15.28 -6.22 -19.12
C PRO A 42 14.25 -5.41 -18.31
N ALA A 43 13.11 -6.02 -17.98
CA ALA A 43 12.07 -5.38 -17.19
C ALA A 43 12.54 -5.06 -15.76
N LEU A 44 13.33 -5.96 -15.14
CA LEU A 44 13.92 -5.71 -13.83
C LEU A 44 14.94 -4.57 -13.87
N ALA A 45 15.78 -4.51 -14.90
CA ALA A 45 16.73 -3.42 -15.06
C ALA A 45 16.03 -2.07 -15.24
N GLU A 46 14.97 -2.03 -16.03
CA GLU A 46 14.13 -0.83 -16.16
C GLU A 46 13.46 -0.45 -14.85
N LEU A 47 12.86 -1.42 -14.16
CA LEU A 47 12.24 -1.17 -12.84
C LEU A 47 13.26 -0.59 -11.85
N ALA A 48 14.48 -1.12 -11.84
CA ALA A 48 15.56 -0.62 -10.98
C ALA A 48 15.89 0.85 -11.29
N ALA A 49 15.97 1.21 -12.58
CA ALA A 49 16.21 2.58 -12.99
C ALA A 49 15.07 3.52 -12.57
N LEU A 50 13.81 3.11 -12.74
CA LEU A 50 12.65 3.88 -12.30
C LEU A 50 12.61 4.02 -10.77
N ALA A 51 12.81 2.92 -10.06
CA ALA A 51 12.78 2.90 -8.59
C ALA A 51 13.91 3.71 -7.95
N ALA A 52 15.02 3.94 -8.66
CA ALA A 52 16.14 4.76 -8.17
C ALA A 52 15.87 6.27 -8.24
N THR A 53 14.86 6.72 -8.98
CA THR A 53 14.55 8.15 -9.12
C THR A 53 14.04 8.76 -7.80
N SER A 54 14.17 10.08 -7.67
CA SER A 54 13.77 10.81 -6.45
C SER A 54 12.26 10.88 -6.24
N GLU A 55 11.49 10.76 -7.30
CA GLU A 55 10.02 10.77 -7.29
C GLU A 55 9.45 9.50 -6.63
N VAL A 56 10.19 8.39 -6.75
CA VAL A 56 9.80 7.08 -6.21
C VAL A 56 10.27 6.95 -4.77
N VAL A 57 9.34 6.77 -3.84
CA VAL A 57 9.63 6.68 -2.40
C VAL A 57 9.49 5.26 -1.84
N ALA A 58 8.99 4.31 -2.62
CA ALA A 58 8.89 2.91 -2.22
C ALA A 58 8.96 1.98 -3.44
N VAL A 59 9.45 0.76 -3.25
CA VAL A 59 9.38 -0.31 -4.25
C VAL A 59 8.05 -1.04 -4.09
N GLY A 60 7.31 -1.14 -5.16
CA GLY A 60 5.97 -1.73 -5.22
C GLY A 60 5.04 -0.89 -6.11
N GLU A 61 3.85 -1.34 -6.39
CA GLU A 61 3.15 -2.44 -5.73
C GLU A 61 3.73 -3.79 -6.14
N CYS A 62 4.12 -4.59 -5.16
CA CYS A 62 4.63 -5.95 -5.38
C CYS A 62 4.09 -6.89 -4.30
N GLY A 63 4.17 -8.20 -4.52
CA GLY A 63 3.68 -9.17 -3.55
C GLY A 63 3.09 -10.41 -4.20
N LEU A 64 2.03 -10.97 -3.58
CA LEU A 64 1.39 -12.22 -3.99
C LEU A 64 -0.14 -12.09 -4.05
N ASP A 65 -0.75 -12.63 -5.09
CA ASP A 65 -2.22 -12.73 -5.24
C ASP A 65 -2.58 -14.15 -5.75
N TYR A 66 -2.96 -15.02 -4.82
CA TYR A 66 -3.40 -16.37 -5.13
C TYR A 66 -4.90 -16.45 -5.36
N PHE A 67 -5.65 -15.39 -5.07
CA PHE A 67 -7.07 -15.29 -5.36
C PHE A 67 -7.33 -15.10 -6.86
N ARG A 68 -6.72 -14.07 -7.47
CA ARG A 68 -6.84 -13.80 -8.90
C ARG A 68 -5.95 -14.73 -9.72
N ASN A 69 -4.74 -15.00 -9.21
CA ASN A 69 -3.75 -15.92 -9.78
C ASN A 69 -3.50 -15.69 -11.30
N LEU A 70 -3.44 -14.43 -11.73
CA LEU A 70 -3.31 -14.06 -13.15
C LEU A 70 -1.92 -14.38 -13.72
N SER A 71 -0.88 -14.31 -12.89
CA SER A 71 0.44 -14.88 -13.19
C SER A 71 0.61 -16.18 -12.40
N PRO A 72 1.34 -17.17 -12.93
CA PRO A 72 1.64 -18.42 -12.21
C PRO A 72 2.33 -18.14 -10.87
N ARG A 73 1.97 -18.91 -9.82
CA ARG A 73 2.57 -18.75 -8.48
C ARG A 73 4.11 -18.73 -8.46
N PRO A 74 4.82 -19.63 -9.19
CA PRO A 74 6.28 -19.55 -9.24
C PRO A 74 6.81 -18.21 -9.78
N ALA A 75 6.16 -17.64 -10.79
CA ALA A 75 6.52 -16.32 -11.31
C ALA A 75 6.28 -15.20 -10.28
N GLN A 76 5.14 -15.28 -9.55
CA GLN A 76 4.85 -14.33 -8.48
C GLN A 76 5.91 -14.40 -7.37
N LEU A 77 6.32 -15.58 -6.93
CA LEU A 77 7.34 -15.77 -5.90
C LEU A 77 8.69 -15.19 -6.33
N ILE A 78 9.12 -15.47 -7.58
CA ILE A 78 10.37 -14.95 -8.14
C ILE A 78 10.31 -13.42 -8.25
N ALA A 79 9.24 -12.88 -8.84
CA ALA A 79 9.08 -11.44 -9.03
C ALA A 79 9.01 -10.69 -7.68
N PHE A 80 8.37 -11.27 -6.67
CA PHE A 80 8.31 -10.71 -5.33
C PHE A 80 9.73 -10.64 -4.72
N GLY A 81 10.46 -11.76 -4.71
CA GLY A 81 11.83 -11.80 -4.18
C GLY A 81 12.75 -10.77 -4.85
N ARG A 82 12.74 -10.70 -6.19
CA ARG A 82 13.55 -9.73 -6.95
C ARG A 82 13.25 -8.27 -6.59
N GLN A 83 12.00 -7.94 -6.35
CA GLN A 83 11.60 -6.59 -5.95
C GLN A 83 11.96 -6.28 -4.48
N LEU A 84 11.95 -7.27 -3.59
CA LEU A 84 12.47 -7.11 -2.24
C LEU A 84 13.99 -6.90 -2.26
N ASP A 85 14.74 -7.63 -3.09
CA ASP A 85 16.18 -7.41 -3.29
C ASP A 85 16.46 -5.97 -3.76
N LEU A 86 15.66 -5.49 -4.72
CA LEU A 86 15.76 -4.12 -5.21
C LEU A 86 15.48 -3.09 -4.10
N ALA A 87 14.47 -3.32 -3.27
CA ALA A 87 14.15 -2.45 -2.13
C ALA A 87 15.31 -2.37 -1.13
N VAL A 88 15.94 -3.52 -0.83
CA VAL A 88 17.14 -3.59 0.03
C VAL A 88 18.29 -2.79 -0.58
N GLN A 89 18.60 -3.00 -1.88
CA GLN A 89 19.67 -2.29 -2.58
C GLN A 89 19.47 -0.77 -2.58
N LEU A 90 18.25 -0.32 -2.84
CA LEU A 90 17.91 1.10 -2.90
C LEU A 90 17.63 1.71 -1.53
N ARG A 91 17.57 0.90 -0.46
CA ARG A 91 17.18 1.33 0.90
C ARG A 91 15.85 2.08 0.90
N LYS A 92 14.89 1.58 0.12
CA LYS A 92 13.53 2.12 0.06
C LYS A 92 12.55 1.17 0.75
N PRO A 93 11.50 1.69 1.41
CA PRO A 93 10.43 0.87 1.94
C PRO A 93 9.68 0.14 0.83
N VAL A 94 8.91 -0.88 1.21
CA VAL A 94 8.12 -1.67 0.28
C VAL A 94 6.63 -1.37 0.39
N PHE A 95 5.93 -1.35 -0.76
CA PHE A 95 4.48 -1.20 -0.87
C PHE A 95 3.90 -2.54 -1.33
N LEU A 96 3.22 -3.24 -0.41
CA LEU A 96 3.01 -4.68 -0.50
C LEU A 96 1.54 -5.05 -0.70
N HIS A 97 1.31 -5.88 -1.73
CA HIS A 97 0.05 -6.54 -2.01
C HIS A 97 0.05 -7.98 -1.49
N GLN A 98 -0.99 -8.38 -0.78
CA GLN A 98 -1.22 -9.78 -0.40
C GLN A 98 -2.70 -10.12 -0.49
N ARG A 99 -3.01 -11.23 -1.21
CA ARG A 99 -4.35 -11.79 -1.24
C ARG A 99 -4.31 -13.31 -1.33
N ASP A 100 -4.89 -13.98 -0.31
CA ASP A 100 -4.96 -15.45 -0.19
C ASP A 100 -3.60 -16.16 -0.32
N ALA A 101 -2.50 -15.47 0.09
CA ALA A 101 -1.11 -15.93 -0.04
C ALA A 101 -0.29 -15.72 1.25
N HIS A 102 -0.97 -15.66 2.41
CA HIS A 102 -0.36 -15.25 3.69
C HIS A 102 0.91 -16.02 4.04
N ASP A 103 0.88 -17.35 3.96
CA ASP A 103 1.99 -18.20 4.43
C ASP A 103 3.27 -17.97 3.62
N ASP A 104 3.18 -17.98 2.29
CA ASP A 104 4.32 -17.69 1.42
C ASP A 104 4.80 -16.24 1.56
N PHE A 105 3.86 -15.31 1.64
CA PHE A 105 4.15 -13.89 1.83
C PHE A 105 4.93 -13.65 3.12
N LEU A 106 4.46 -14.20 4.23
CA LEU A 106 5.08 -14.07 5.54
C LEU A 106 6.45 -14.78 5.60
N ARG A 107 6.55 -15.97 5.01
CA ARG A 107 7.81 -16.72 4.92
C ARG A 107 8.88 -15.91 4.21
N ILE A 108 8.56 -15.37 3.03
CA ILE A 108 9.50 -14.56 2.24
C ILE A 108 9.91 -13.31 3.01
N LEU A 109 8.97 -12.55 3.57
CA LEU A 109 9.30 -11.33 4.31
C LEU A 109 10.19 -11.62 5.54
N ARG A 110 10.01 -12.75 6.22
CA ARG A 110 10.88 -13.18 7.33
C ARG A 110 12.31 -13.43 6.87
N GLU A 111 12.52 -13.99 5.68
CA GLU A 111 13.85 -14.21 5.10
C GLU A 111 14.61 -12.89 4.87
N TYR A 112 13.88 -11.81 4.58
CA TYR A 112 14.47 -10.48 4.44
C TYR A 112 14.71 -9.78 5.79
N GLY A 113 13.77 -9.92 6.72
CA GLY A 113 13.91 -9.40 8.09
C GLY A 113 14.33 -7.93 8.14
N SER A 114 15.33 -7.64 8.97
CA SER A 114 15.86 -6.27 9.16
C SER A 114 16.61 -5.68 7.96
N ARG A 115 16.81 -6.42 6.88
CA ARG A 115 17.37 -5.86 5.64
C ARG A 115 16.42 -4.86 4.98
N LEU A 116 15.10 -5.03 5.15
CA LEU A 116 14.10 -4.05 4.70
C LEU A 116 14.06 -2.87 5.67
N VAL A 117 14.02 -1.66 5.14
CA VAL A 117 13.96 -0.43 5.95
C VAL A 117 12.53 -0.15 6.46
N GLY A 118 11.53 -0.90 6.01
CA GLY A 118 10.13 -0.79 6.39
C GLY A 118 9.22 -1.10 5.21
N GLY A 119 7.92 -1.00 5.43
CA GLY A 119 6.93 -1.22 4.38
C GLY A 119 5.50 -1.12 4.88
N VAL A 120 4.55 -1.23 3.97
CA VAL A 120 3.12 -1.30 4.26
C VAL A 120 2.49 -2.51 3.59
N ALA A 121 1.72 -3.27 4.34
CA ALA A 121 0.73 -4.19 3.79
C ALA A 121 -0.48 -3.35 3.40
N HIS A 122 -0.53 -2.95 2.11
CA HIS A 122 -1.55 -2.06 1.61
C HIS A 122 -2.87 -2.80 1.41
N CYS A 123 -3.97 -2.05 1.40
CA CYS A 123 -5.32 -2.58 1.19
C CYS A 123 -5.61 -3.85 2.01
N PHE A 124 -5.27 -3.82 3.30
CA PHE A 124 -5.39 -4.97 4.18
C PHE A 124 -6.86 -5.42 4.32
N THR A 125 -7.12 -6.70 4.08
CA THR A 125 -8.46 -7.28 4.12
C THR A 125 -8.54 -8.59 4.93
N ALA A 126 -7.43 -9.03 5.54
CA ALA A 126 -7.35 -10.25 6.31
C ALA A 126 -7.76 -10.06 7.79
N GLY A 127 -7.52 -11.05 8.62
CA GLY A 127 -7.90 -11.06 10.02
C GLY A 127 -6.84 -10.50 10.98
N ALA A 128 -7.16 -10.52 12.27
CA ALA A 128 -6.29 -9.98 13.31
C ALA A 128 -4.96 -10.76 13.45
N ALA A 129 -4.96 -12.07 13.17
CA ALA A 129 -3.76 -12.89 13.25
C ALA A 129 -2.73 -12.48 12.18
N GLU A 130 -3.18 -12.26 10.94
CA GLU A 130 -2.36 -11.80 9.84
C GLU A 130 -1.86 -10.36 10.08
N ALA A 131 -2.75 -9.47 10.56
CA ALA A 131 -2.36 -8.12 10.93
C ALA A 131 -1.24 -8.14 11.98
N ARG A 132 -1.37 -8.96 13.02
CA ARG A 132 -0.35 -9.11 14.05
C ARG A 132 0.98 -9.60 13.47
N ALA A 133 0.94 -10.63 12.60
CA ALA A 133 2.15 -11.17 11.98
C ALA A 133 2.90 -10.12 11.14
N TYR A 134 2.17 -9.23 10.45
CA TYR A 134 2.78 -8.14 9.67
C TYR A 134 3.32 -7.03 10.57
N LEU A 135 2.61 -6.70 11.65
CA LEU A 135 3.07 -5.74 12.66
C LEU A 135 4.34 -6.21 13.36
N ASP A 136 4.46 -7.51 13.67
CA ASP A 136 5.64 -8.12 14.26
C ASP A 136 6.88 -8.05 13.32
N LEU A 137 6.66 -7.92 12.00
CA LEU A 137 7.71 -7.62 11.02
C LEU A 137 8.00 -6.11 10.87
N GLY A 138 7.34 -5.26 11.65
CA GLY A 138 7.51 -3.81 11.59
C GLY A 138 6.76 -3.13 10.45
N LEU A 139 5.86 -3.83 9.76
CA LEU A 139 5.07 -3.24 8.67
C LEU A 139 3.99 -2.30 9.21
N TYR A 140 3.63 -1.35 8.39
CA TYR A 140 2.39 -0.58 8.51
C TYR A 140 1.23 -1.36 7.89
N ILE A 141 0.02 -1.06 8.32
CA ILE A 141 -1.21 -1.64 7.79
C ILE A 141 -2.04 -0.53 7.14
N GLY A 142 -2.33 -0.68 5.85
CA GLY A 142 -3.13 0.26 5.09
C GLY A 142 -4.59 -0.17 4.99
N ILE A 143 -5.51 0.71 5.38
CA ILE A 143 -6.96 0.45 5.40
C ILE A 143 -7.65 1.28 4.33
N THR A 144 -8.44 0.61 3.51
CA THR A 144 -9.20 1.19 2.40
C THR A 144 -10.69 1.28 2.70
N GLY A 145 -11.46 1.71 1.71
CA GLY A 145 -12.93 1.69 1.76
C GLY A 145 -13.56 0.32 1.95
N TRP A 146 -12.77 -0.75 1.95
CA TRP A 146 -13.24 -2.10 2.28
C TRP A 146 -13.85 -2.20 3.69
N ILE A 147 -13.38 -1.40 4.65
CA ILE A 147 -13.95 -1.32 6.01
C ILE A 147 -15.44 -0.95 6.02
N SER A 148 -15.91 -0.30 4.96
CA SER A 148 -17.30 0.10 4.74
C SER A 148 -18.12 -0.91 3.90
N ASP A 149 -17.53 -2.05 3.50
CA ASP A 149 -18.30 -3.13 2.83
C ASP A 149 -19.04 -3.97 3.87
N GLU A 150 -20.35 -3.79 3.94
CA GLU A 150 -21.24 -4.45 4.92
C GLU A 150 -21.28 -5.98 4.76
N ARG A 151 -20.82 -6.51 3.63
CA ARG A 151 -20.86 -7.95 3.34
C ARG A 151 -19.54 -8.64 3.69
N ARG A 152 -18.40 -7.93 3.56
CA ARG A 152 -17.07 -8.54 3.60
C ARG A 152 -16.07 -7.79 4.47
N GLY A 153 -16.37 -6.56 4.88
CA GLY A 153 -15.45 -5.68 5.59
C GLY A 153 -15.74 -5.53 7.09
N LEU A 154 -16.84 -6.10 7.60
CA LEU A 154 -17.24 -5.86 9.00
C LEU A 154 -16.18 -6.30 10.01
N HIS A 155 -15.46 -7.39 9.75
CA HIS A 155 -14.40 -7.88 10.62
C HIS A 155 -13.24 -6.86 10.76
N LEU A 156 -13.00 -6.03 9.73
CA LEU A 156 -11.96 -5.01 9.77
C LEU A 156 -12.21 -3.96 10.85
N ARG A 157 -13.46 -3.74 11.25
CA ARG A 157 -13.81 -2.82 12.36
C ARG A 157 -13.23 -3.30 13.69
N GLU A 158 -13.10 -4.61 13.88
CA GLU A 158 -12.42 -5.17 15.05
C GLU A 158 -10.90 -5.17 14.85
N VAL A 159 -10.43 -5.54 13.64
CA VAL A 159 -9.00 -5.58 13.33
C VAL A 159 -8.34 -4.22 13.52
N VAL A 160 -8.96 -3.12 13.04
CA VAL A 160 -8.36 -1.77 13.16
C VAL A 160 -8.18 -1.31 14.60
N ARG A 161 -8.92 -1.87 15.56
CA ARG A 161 -8.74 -1.60 17.00
C ARG A 161 -7.45 -2.21 17.54
N THR A 162 -6.97 -3.29 16.93
CA THR A 162 -5.75 -4.00 17.35
C THR A 162 -4.48 -3.43 16.73
N ILE A 163 -4.60 -2.60 15.69
CA ILE A 163 -3.45 -1.99 15.02
C ILE A 163 -2.93 -0.83 15.88
N PRO A 164 -1.63 -0.83 16.27
CA PRO A 164 -1.03 0.32 16.93
C PRO A 164 -1.20 1.60 16.10
N ALA A 165 -1.54 2.68 16.77
CA ALA A 165 -1.86 3.94 16.09
C ALA A 165 -0.73 4.42 15.18
N GLU A 166 0.52 4.24 15.60
CA GLU A 166 1.75 4.59 14.85
C GLU A 166 2.07 3.65 13.69
N ARG A 167 1.27 2.60 13.46
CA ARG A 167 1.43 1.63 12.37
C ARG A 167 0.24 1.61 11.41
N LEU A 168 -0.69 2.54 11.55
CA LEU A 168 -1.90 2.62 10.74
C LEU A 168 -1.75 3.65 9.63
N LEU A 169 -2.16 3.25 8.42
CA LEU A 169 -2.33 4.13 7.25
C LEU A 169 -3.77 4.02 6.73
N ILE A 170 -4.23 5.04 6.02
CA ILE A 170 -5.52 5.06 5.33
C ILE A 170 -5.31 5.31 3.84
N GLU A 171 -6.10 4.64 3.02
CA GLU A 171 -5.94 4.62 1.58
C GLU A 171 -7.30 4.68 0.86
N THR A 172 -7.29 5.08 -0.39
CA THR A 172 -8.46 4.94 -1.26
C THR A 172 -8.43 3.67 -2.08
N ASP A 173 -7.26 3.29 -2.58
CA ASP A 173 -7.06 2.27 -3.61
C ASP A 173 -7.84 2.60 -4.91
N GLY A 174 -7.94 3.90 -5.22
CA GLY A 174 -8.62 4.36 -6.43
C GLY A 174 -7.95 3.85 -7.72
N PRO A 175 -8.74 3.46 -8.72
CA PRO A 175 -10.18 3.66 -8.93
C PRO A 175 -11.08 2.57 -8.32
N TYR A 176 -10.53 1.67 -7.52
CA TYR A 176 -11.23 0.54 -6.89
C TYR A 176 -11.77 0.91 -5.50
N LEU A 177 -12.54 0.00 -4.90
CA LEU A 177 -12.95 0.03 -3.50
C LEU A 177 -13.69 1.30 -3.05
N LEU A 178 -14.52 1.88 -3.94
CA LEU A 178 -15.42 2.96 -3.54
C LEU A 178 -16.21 2.53 -2.30
N PRO A 179 -16.16 3.30 -1.18
CA PRO A 179 -16.90 2.97 0.02
C PRO A 179 -18.38 2.77 -0.26
N ARG A 180 -18.94 1.66 0.20
CA ARG A 180 -20.31 1.24 -0.19
C ARG A 180 -21.42 1.98 0.53
N ASP A 181 -21.10 2.56 1.68
CA ASP A 181 -22.00 3.29 2.57
C ASP A 181 -22.03 4.82 2.32
N LEU A 182 -21.39 5.29 1.24
CA LEU A 182 -21.44 6.70 0.84
C LEU A 182 -22.89 7.19 0.63
N GLN A 183 -23.19 8.37 1.21
CA GLN A 183 -24.45 9.07 0.99
C GLN A 183 -24.18 10.54 0.67
N PRO A 184 -24.81 11.10 -0.39
CA PRO A 184 -25.59 10.40 -1.42
C PRO A 184 -24.70 9.43 -2.22
N LYS A 185 -25.29 8.36 -2.77
CA LYS A 185 -24.53 7.40 -3.59
C LYS A 185 -23.97 8.11 -4.83
N PRO A 186 -22.64 7.99 -5.08
CA PRO A 186 -22.04 8.52 -6.31
C PRO A 186 -22.67 7.90 -7.55
N GLN A 187 -22.74 8.69 -8.64
CA GLN A 187 -23.24 8.21 -9.92
C GLN A 187 -22.32 7.17 -10.57
N SER A 188 -21.01 7.30 -10.35
CA SER A 188 -19.97 6.35 -10.80
C SER A 188 -19.56 5.41 -9.70
N ARG A 189 -19.11 4.20 -10.07
CA ARG A 189 -18.47 3.26 -9.16
C ARG A 189 -16.97 3.53 -9.02
N ARG A 190 -16.42 4.51 -9.71
CA ARG A 190 -15.02 4.89 -9.65
C ARG A 190 -14.71 5.53 -8.31
N ASN A 191 -13.76 4.94 -7.58
CA ASN A 191 -13.23 5.56 -6.39
C ASN A 191 -12.22 6.66 -6.73
N GLU A 192 -12.19 7.71 -5.93
CA GLU A 192 -11.33 8.87 -6.12
C GLU A 192 -10.74 9.34 -4.79
N PRO A 193 -9.59 10.05 -4.81
CA PRO A 193 -8.95 10.54 -3.59
C PRO A 193 -9.86 11.41 -2.69
N MET A 194 -10.87 12.07 -3.28
CA MET A 194 -11.84 12.87 -2.53
C MET A 194 -12.65 12.06 -1.49
N TYR A 195 -12.70 10.73 -1.63
CA TYR A 195 -13.40 9.85 -0.70
C TYR A 195 -12.52 9.37 0.47
N LEU A 196 -11.23 9.70 0.52
CA LEU A 196 -10.36 9.36 1.65
C LEU A 196 -10.90 9.85 3.00
N PRO A 197 -11.51 11.05 3.13
CA PRO A 197 -12.13 11.48 4.39
C PRO A 197 -13.27 10.57 4.87
N HIS A 198 -13.92 9.82 3.97
CA HIS A 198 -14.93 8.84 4.37
C HIS A 198 -14.29 7.61 5.01
N VAL A 199 -13.21 7.09 4.41
CA VAL A 199 -12.40 5.99 4.99
C VAL A 199 -11.88 6.39 6.37
N LEU A 200 -11.33 7.61 6.49
CA LEU A 200 -10.87 8.16 7.77
C LEU A 200 -11.96 8.10 8.84
N ARG A 201 -13.17 8.60 8.54
CA ARG A 201 -14.29 8.60 9.50
C ARG A 201 -14.72 7.18 9.89
N ALA A 202 -14.74 6.24 8.93
CA ALA A 202 -15.08 4.86 9.19
C ALA A 202 -14.07 4.19 10.14
N VAL A 203 -12.77 4.41 9.92
CA VAL A 203 -11.71 3.91 10.80
C VAL A 203 -11.76 4.56 12.17
N ALA A 204 -11.91 5.89 12.24
CA ALA A 204 -12.02 6.63 13.50
C ALA A 204 -13.20 6.15 14.34
N ALA A 205 -14.37 5.98 13.72
CA ALA A 205 -15.57 5.46 14.39
C ALA A 205 -15.36 4.02 14.90
N ALA A 206 -14.71 3.16 14.11
CA ALA A 206 -14.39 1.79 14.52
C ALA A 206 -13.44 1.75 15.72
N ARG A 207 -12.48 2.65 15.79
CA ARG A 207 -11.48 2.75 16.87
C ARG A 207 -11.96 3.53 18.09
N GLY A 208 -13.06 4.30 17.97
CA GLY A 208 -13.52 5.22 19.00
C GLY A 208 -12.60 6.44 19.17
N GLU A 209 -11.94 6.87 18.11
CA GLU A 209 -10.97 7.97 18.09
C GLU A 209 -11.52 9.20 17.35
N SER A 210 -10.95 10.37 17.62
CA SER A 210 -11.26 11.59 16.88
C SER A 210 -10.75 11.50 15.42
N PRO A 211 -11.60 11.80 14.41
CA PRO A 211 -11.15 11.84 13.02
C PRO A 211 -9.98 12.82 12.78
N GLN A 212 -9.93 13.94 13.50
CA GLN A 212 -8.86 14.94 13.37
C GLN A 212 -7.53 14.41 13.91
N GLU A 213 -7.55 13.75 15.06
CA GLU A 213 -6.36 13.14 15.65
C GLU A 213 -5.85 11.99 14.77
N LEU A 214 -6.76 11.13 14.30
CA LEU A 214 -6.42 10.05 13.41
C LEU A 214 -5.85 10.55 12.07
N ALA A 215 -6.40 11.61 11.48
CA ALA A 215 -5.87 12.23 10.26
C ALA A 215 -4.44 12.72 10.47
N SER A 216 -4.20 13.42 11.57
CA SER A 216 -2.86 13.92 11.92
C SER A 216 -1.87 12.78 12.12
N LEU A 217 -2.30 11.71 12.80
CA LEU A 217 -1.48 10.53 13.07
C LEU A 217 -1.12 9.77 11.79
N THR A 218 -2.12 9.41 10.98
CA THR A 218 -1.89 8.64 9.74
C THR A 218 -1.07 9.46 8.73
N THR A 219 -1.20 10.77 8.72
CA THR A 219 -0.34 11.66 7.94
C THR A 219 1.10 11.57 8.41
N ARG A 220 1.37 11.70 9.72
CA ARG A 220 2.73 11.53 10.27
C ARG A 220 3.31 10.16 9.95
N ASN A 221 2.52 9.10 10.06
CA ASN A 221 2.92 7.74 9.74
C ASN A 221 3.35 7.61 8.27
N ALA A 222 2.57 8.17 7.35
CA ALA A 222 2.91 8.16 5.92
C ALA A 222 4.22 8.94 5.66
N HIS A 223 4.40 10.11 6.27
CA HIS A 223 5.64 10.87 6.16
C HIS A 223 6.84 10.10 6.73
N ALA A 224 6.68 9.45 7.87
CA ALA A 224 7.74 8.65 8.50
C ALA A 224 8.14 7.45 7.66
N LEU A 225 7.15 6.70 7.12
CA LEU A 225 7.42 5.52 6.31
C LEU A 225 8.10 5.86 4.99
N PHE A 226 7.61 6.88 4.29
CA PHE A 226 8.05 7.19 2.93
C PHE A 226 9.14 8.27 2.86
N GLY A 227 9.64 8.76 4.00
CA GLY A 227 10.67 9.81 4.02
C GLY A 227 10.20 11.12 3.38
N TRP A 228 8.91 11.35 3.31
CA TRP A 228 8.35 12.55 2.70
C TRP A 228 8.36 13.68 3.74
N PRO A 229 8.99 14.81 3.44
CA PRO A 229 9.03 15.91 4.40
C PRO A 229 7.60 16.37 4.75
N ALA A 230 7.35 16.58 6.04
CA ALA A 230 6.08 17.14 6.48
C ALA A 230 5.87 18.52 5.81
N PRO A 231 4.63 18.84 5.39
CA PRO A 231 4.36 20.19 4.89
C PRO A 231 4.73 21.21 5.97
N ALA A 232 5.38 22.29 5.54
CA ALA A 232 5.65 23.41 6.44
C ALA A 232 4.33 23.84 7.09
N ALA A 233 4.34 24.04 8.41
CA ALA A 233 3.18 24.56 9.11
C ALA A 233 2.71 25.83 8.40
N ARG A 234 1.47 25.85 7.94
CA ARG A 234 0.88 27.09 7.44
C ARG A 234 0.72 28.00 8.64
N GLY A 235 1.57 29.04 8.70
CA GLY A 235 1.42 30.11 9.65
C GLY A 235 0.11 30.87 9.45
#